data_c02e11b554c0ddcaaf5c28f02c2a6466
#
_entry.id   c02e11b554c0ddcaaf5c28f02c2a6466
#
_cell.length_a   1.000
_cell.length_b   1.000
_cell.length_c   1.000
_cell.angle_alpha   90.00
_cell.angle_beta   90.00
_cell.angle_gamma   90.00
#
_symmetry.space_group_name_H-M   'P 1'
#
loop_
_entity.id
_entity.type
_entity.pdbx_description
1 polymer ?
#
loop_
_entity_poly.entity_id
_entity_poly.type
_entity_poly.pdbx_seq_one_letter_code
_entity_poly.pdbx_strand_id
1 'polypeptide(L)'
;MAFGIRRQELEAWKAAVSRGEIAFLTHYWLDPRFPGCKTVTKVGCADLSRLSDWCRSHGLPPRYIHNRSPFPHFDLLGPRQGEILLAEGQEEQARRFGLA
;
A
#
# COMPACT_ATOMS: atom_id res chain seq x y z
N MET A 1 12.76 5.59 2.63
CA MET A 1 12.58 5.42 4.08
C MET A 1 11.12 5.72 4.45
N ALA A 2 10.49 4.82 5.18
CA ALA A 2 9.12 5.03 5.63
C ALA A 2 9.11 5.86 6.92
N PHE A 3 8.27 6.86 6.99
CA PHE A 3 8.08 7.66 8.20
C PHE A 3 6.61 8.05 8.34
N GLY A 4 6.23 8.49 9.55
CA GLY A 4 4.83 8.73 9.90
C GLY A 4 4.11 7.47 10.37
N ILE A 5 4.85 6.36 10.60
CA ILE A 5 4.29 5.12 11.11
C ILE A 5 5.12 4.63 12.29
N ARG A 6 4.48 3.85 13.15
CA ARG A 6 5.15 3.22 14.28
C ARG A 6 5.66 1.84 13.88
N ARG A 7 6.68 1.38 14.62
CA ARG A 7 7.24 0.05 14.40
C ARG A 7 6.19 -1.05 14.50
N GLN A 8 5.26 -0.93 15.43
CA GLN A 8 4.17 -1.88 15.61
C GLN A 8 3.30 -2.00 14.36
N GLU A 9 3.04 -0.87 13.69
CA GLU A 9 2.25 -0.87 12.45
C GLU A 9 2.99 -1.59 11.33
N LEU A 10 4.28 -1.36 11.21
CA LEU A 10 5.10 -2.05 10.22
C LEU A 10 5.14 -3.54 10.48
N GLU A 11 5.32 -3.96 11.74
CA GLU A 11 5.38 -5.38 12.08
C GLU A 11 4.03 -6.07 11.86
N ALA A 12 2.92 -5.39 12.18
CA ALA A 12 1.58 -5.91 11.91
C ALA A 12 1.33 -6.10 10.41
N TRP A 13 1.80 -5.13 9.60
CA TRP A 13 1.70 -5.22 8.14
C TRP A 13 2.49 -6.42 7.61
N LYS A 14 3.72 -6.57 8.07
CA LYS A 14 4.58 -7.71 7.66
C LYS A 14 3.92 -9.05 8.01
N ALA A 15 3.35 -9.15 9.19
CA ALA A 15 2.67 -10.38 9.63
C ALA A 15 1.46 -10.70 8.73
N ALA A 16 0.64 -9.69 8.42
CA ALA A 16 -0.53 -9.87 7.56
C ALA A 16 -0.12 -10.28 6.15
N VAL A 17 0.90 -9.60 5.58
CA VAL A 17 1.44 -9.94 4.26
C VAL A 17 1.91 -11.40 4.23
N SER A 18 2.63 -11.82 5.26
CA SER A 18 3.17 -13.18 5.34
C SER A 18 2.08 -14.25 5.43
N ARG A 19 0.91 -13.89 5.99
CA ARG A 19 -0.24 -14.81 6.05
C ARG A 19 -1.00 -14.91 4.72
N GLY A 20 -0.60 -14.14 3.70
CA GLY A 20 -1.30 -14.13 2.42
C GLY A 20 -2.53 -13.22 2.40
N GLU A 21 -2.64 -12.31 3.37
CA GLU A 21 -3.69 -11.30 3.39
C GLU A 21 -3.28 -10.09 2.55
N ILE A 22 -4.25 -9.38 1.99
CA ILE A 22 -4.00 -8.08 1.37
C ILE A 22 -3.90 -7.07 2.52
N ALA A 23 -2.74 -6.48 2.70
CA ALA A 23 -2.46 -5.56 3.81
C ALA A 23 -2.00 -4.20 3.32
N PHE A 24 -2.38 -3.15 4.03
CA PHE A 24 -2.17 -1.76 3.63
C PHE A 24 -1.31 -1.04 4.67
N LEU A 25 -0.27 -0.35 4.19
CA LEU A 25 0.59 0.45 5.05
C LEU A 25 0.86 1.78 4.37
N THR A 26 0.26 2.83 4.88
CA THR A 26 0.46 4.19 4.36
C THR A 26 1.52 4.91 5.20
N HIS A 27 2.45 5.56 4.53
CA HIS A 27 3.48 6.35 5.20
C HIS A 27 3.83 7.58 4.39
N TYR A 28 4.47 8.55 5.03
CA TYR A 28 5.01 9.70 4.32
C TYR A 28 6.21 9.28 3.49
N TRP A 29 6.39 9.97 2.38
CA TRP A 29 7.36 9.57 1.38
C TRP A 29 7.75 10.78 0.54
N LEU A 30 9.03 10.90 0.24
CA LEU A 30 9.53 11.96 -0.62
C LEU A 30 10.34 11.32 -1.74
N ASP A 31 9.88 11.52 -2.97
CA ASP A 31 10.57 11.00 -4.14
C ASP A 31 10.54 12.09 -5.22
N PRO A 32 11.71 12.54 -5.70
CA PRO A 32 11.79 13.59 -6.73
C PRO A 32 11.05 13.26 -8.02
N ARG A 33 10.86 11.98 -8.32
CA ARG A 33 10.12 11.55 -9.51
C ARG A 33 8.63 11.91 -9.41
N PHE A 34 8.12 12.09 -8.19
CA PHE A 34 6.70 12.34 -7.94
C PHE A 34 6.53 13.50 -6.96
N PRO A 35 6.88 14.74 -7.40
CA PRO A 35 6.92 15.90 -6.48
C PRO A 35 5.58 16.27 -5.86
N GLY A 36 4.47 15.87 -6.50
CA GLY A 36 3.13 16.12 -5.97
C GLY A 36 2.64 15.06 -4.98
N CYS A 37 3.40 13.97 -4.82
CA CYS A 37 2.98 12.85 -3.97
C CYS A 37 3.80 12.85 -2.67
N LYS A 38 3.13 13.06 -1.54
CA LYS A 38 3.77 13.12 -0.21
C LYS A 38 3.60 11.83 0.57
N THR A 39 2.74 10.94 0.12
CA THR A 39 2.43 9.67 0.77
C THR A 39 2.40 8.55 -0.25
N VAL A 40 2.64 7.35 0.22
CA VAL A 40 2.47 6.12 -0.55
C VAL A 40 1.83 5.08 0.34
N THR A 41 0.99 4.22 -0.23
CA THR A 41 0.45 3.06 0.47
C THR A 41 1.06 1.81 -0.14
N LYS A 42 1.74 1.02 0.69
CA LYS A 42 2.23 -0.30 0.28
C LYS A 42 1.09 -1.30 0.46
N VAL A 43 0.62 -1.84 -0.64
CA VAL A 43 -0.39 -2.90 -0.65
C VAL A 43 0.36 -4.20 -0.83
N GLY A 44 0.48 -4.98 0.24
CA GLY A 44 1.30 -6.18 0.27
C GLY A 44 0.52 -7.45 0.40
N CYS A 45 1.09 -8.54 -0.13
CA CYS A 45 0.54 -9.89 0.01
C CYS A 45 1.58 -10.89 -0.46
N ALA A 46 1.85 -11.89 0.36
CA ALA A 46 2.80 -12.95 -0.02
C ALA A 46 2.26 -13.82 -1.16
N ASP A 47 0.94 -13.88 -1.32
CA ASP A 47 0.30 -14.59 -2.42
C ASP A 47 0.23 -13.67 -3.64
N LEU A 48 1.17 -13.82 -4.56
CA LEU A 48 1.26 -12.97 -5.76
C LEU A 48 0.02 -13.05 -6.65
N SER A 49 -0.61 -14.22 -6.74
CA SER A 49 -1.83 -14.38 -7.52
C SER A 49 -2.95 -13.52 -6.94
N ARG A 50 -3.11 -13.57 -5.63
CA ARG A 50 -4.10 -12.74 -4.93
C ARG A 50 -3.81 -11.25 -5.10
N LEU A 51 -2.55 -10.86 -4.97
CA LEU A 51 -2.17 -9.45 -5.13
C LEU A 51 -2.42 -8.97 -6.56
N SER A 52 -2.10 -9.80 -7.55
CA SER A 52 -2.36 -9.48 -8.96
C SER A 52 -3.86 -9.31 -9.23
N ASP A 53 -4.68 -10.20 -8.69
CA ASP A 53 -6.13 -10.13 -8.83
C ASP A 53 -6.68 -8.87 -8.15
N TRP A 54 -6.15 -8.53 -6.99
CA TRP A 54 -6.52 -7.29 -6.29
C TRP A 54 -6.21 -6.07 -7.16
N CYS A 55 -5.02 -6.02 -7.75
CA CYS A 55 -4.64 -4.92 -8.64
C CYS A 55 -5.62 -4.82 -9.81
N ARG A 56 -5.93 -5.93 -10.45
CA ARG A 56 -6.87 -5.94 -11.59
C ARG A 56 -8.25 -5.45 -11.19
N SER A 57 -8.71 -5.81 -10.00
CA SER A 57 -10.03 -5.40 -9.52
C SER A 57 -10.15 -3.89 -9.36
N HIS A 58 -9.02 -3.21 -9.18
CA HIS A 58 -8.96 -1.75 -9.09
C HIS A 58 -8.44 -1.07 -10.36
N GLY A 59 -8.27 -1.83 -11.44
CA GLY A 59 -7.74 -1.29 -12.68
C GLY A 59 -6.27 -0.89 -12.61
N LEU A 60 -5.53 -1.47 -11.69
CA LEU A 60 -4.11 -1.20 -11.52
C LEU A 60 -3.27 -2.25 -12.26
N PRO A 61 -2.17 -1.85 -12.94
CA PRO A 61 -1.37 -2.80 -13.70
C PRO A 61 -0.54 -3.71 -12.78
N PRO A 62 -0.80 -5.03 -12.78
CA PRO A 62 -0.02 -5.95 -11.93
C PRO A 62 1.47 -5.97 -12.24
N ARG A 63 1.88 -5.54 -13.44
CA ARG A 63 3.30 -5.49 -13.82
C ARG A 63 4.13 -4.56 -12.95
N TYR A 64 3.49 -3.65 -12.21
CA TYR A 64 4.19 -2.74 -11.29
C TYR A 64 4.32 -3.28 -9.88
N ILE A 65 3.89 -4.51 -9.63
CA ILE A 65 4.13 -5.16 -8.34
C ILE A 65 5.63 -5.35 -8.14
N HIS A 66 6.13 -4.90 -6.99
CA HIS A 66 7.50 -5.18 -6.58
C HIS A 66 7.54 -6.57 -5.98
N ASN A 67 7.99 -7.53 -6.78
CA ASN A 67 8.05 -8.93 -6.35
C ASN A 67 9.34 -9.18 -5.56
N ARG A 68 9.39 -8.65 -4.35
CA ARG A 68 10.54 -8.80 -3.45
C ARG A 68 10.14 -9.64 -2.25
N SER A 69 10.62 -10.88 -2.25
CA SER A 69 10.44 -11.73 -1.08
C SER A 69 11.13 -11.12 0.13
N PRO A 70 10.59 -11.16 1.34
CA PRO A 70 9.34 -11.88 1.69
C PRO A 70 8.06 -11.02 1.60
N PHE A 71 8.15 -9.76 1.15
CA PHE A 71 7.01 -8.84 1.19
C PHE A 71 6.73 -8.23 -0.19
N PRO A 72 6.18 -9.03 -1.13
CA PRO A 72 5.74 -8.48 -2.42
C PRO A 72 4.69 -7.40 -2.18
N HIS A 73 4.77 -6.29 -2.92
CA HIS A 73 3.83 -5.18 -2.72
C HIS A 73 3.67 -4.32 -3.97
N PHE A 74 2.54 -3.62 -4.03
CA PHE A 74 2.25 -2.60 -5.03
C PHE A 74 2.30 -1.25 -4.32
N ASP A 75 3.03 -0.29 -4.88
CA ASP A 75 3.09 1.07 -4.34
C ASP A 75 1.95 1.91 -4.92
N LEU A 76 0.94 2.15 -4.10
CA LEU A 76 -0.24 2.90 -4.46
C LEU A 76 -0.03 4.38 -4.10
N LEU A 77 -0.06 5.24 -5.11
CA LEU A 77 0.14 6.68 -4.91
C LEU A 77 -0.70 7.46 -5.91
N GLY A 78 -0.76 8.78 -5.73
CA GLY A 78 -1.49 9.66 -6.63
C GLY A 78 -2.97 9.79 -6.30
N PRO A 79 -3.78 10.29 -7.26
CA PRO A 79 -5.18 10.67 -6.96
C PRO A 79 -6.08 9.51 -6.54
N ARG A 80 -5.74 8.28 -6.91
CA ARG A 80 -6.58 7.12 -6.57
C ARG A 80 -6.27 6.53 -5.20
N GLN A 81 -5.20 6.98 -4.55
CA GLN A 81 -4.76 6.42 -3.27
C GLN A 81 -5.85 6.49 -2.20
N GLY A 82 -6.39 7.68 -1.96
CA GLY A 82 -7.45 7.86 -0.96
C GLY A 82 -8.74 7.13 -1.32
N GLU A 83 -9.12 7.18 -2.59
CA GLU A 83 -10.32 6.51 -3.09
C GLU A 83 -10.26 4.99 -2.83
N ILE A 84 -9.14 4.37 -3.15
CA ILE A 84 -8.95 2.94 -2.97
C ILE A 84 -8.91 2.58 -1.47
N LEU A 85 -8.21 3.38 -0.66
CA LEU A 85 -8.17 3.15 0.78
C LEU A 85 -9.58 3.16 1.39
N LEU A 86 -10.42 4.12 0.99
CA LEU A 86 -11.79 4.18 1.47
C LEU A 86 -12.60 2.97 1.00
N ALA A 87 -12.45 2.58 -0.25
CA ALA A 87 -13.14 1.42 -0.81
C ALA A 87 -12.76 0.12 -0.09
N GLU A 88 -11.51 0.05 0.42
CA GLU A 88 -11.00 -1.12 1.13
C GLU A 88 -11.21 -1.05 2.64
N GLY A 89 -12.01 -0.10 3.12
CA GLY A 89 -12.29 0.04 4.55
C GLY A 89 -11.13 0.58 5.37
N GLN A 90 -10.14 1.22 4.74
CA GLN A 90 -8.95 1.76 5.41
C GLN A 90 -9.13 3.25 5.72
N GLU A 91 -10.27 3.61 6.30
CA GLU A 91 -10.63 5.00 6.58
C GLU A 91 -9.65 5.68 7.53
N GLU A 92 -9.18 4.96 8.53
CA GLU A 92 -8.27 5.52 9.53
C GLU A 92 -6.95 5.97 8.87
N GLN A 93 -6.39 5.13 8.00
CA GLN A 93 -5.18 5.50 7.27
C GLN A 93 -5.44 6.67 6.32
N ALA A 94 -6.57 6.66 5.63
CA ALA A 94 -6.91 7.74 4.71
C ALA A 94 -7.03 9.08 5.43
N ARG A 95 -7.68 9.12 6.60
CA ARG A 95 -7.81 10.35 7.39
C ARG A 95 -6.48 10.81 7.97
N ARG A 96 -5.73 9.86 8.52
CA ARG A 96 -4.44 10.14 9.18
C ARG A 96 -3.46 10.84 8.24
N PHE A 97 -3.48 10.47 6.96
CA PHE A 97 -2.54 11.02 5.98
C PHE A 97 -3.19 12.05 5.04
N GLY A 98 -4.38 12.52 5.39
CA GLY A 98 -5.03 13.58 4.63
C GLY A 98 -5.52 13.17 3.24
N LEU A 99 -5.89 11.91 3.08
CA LEU A 99 -6.31 11.34 1.80
C LEU A 99 -7.83 11.18 1.69
N ALA A 100 -8.55 11.41 2.77
CA ALA A 100 -10.01 11.30 2.81
C ALA A 100 -10.66 12.66 2.73
#